data_9bb5fd0235f32f876d9af3b88d6e5977
#
_entry.id   9bb5fd0235f32f876d9af3b88d6e5977
#
_cell.length_a   1.000
_cell.length_b   1.000
_cell.length_c   1.000
_cell.angle_alpha   90.00
_cell.angle_beta   90.00
_cell.angle_gamma   90.00
#
_symmetry.space_group_name_H-M   'P 1'
#
loop_
_entity.id
_entity.type
_entity.pdbx_description
1 polymer ?
#
loop_
_entity_poly.entity_id
_entity_poly.type
_entity_poly.pdbx_seq_one_letter_code
_entity_poly.pdbx_strand_id
1 'polypeptide(L)'
;FGYKISMVPFHYWTPDVYQGAPITVTAFLSVAPKIAGFAIMIRFFYTLFAGSSLDVNWPELIAIFSALTMTVGNILALKQVNIKRLLAYSSISHVGYMLLAFSIVGPQSISSIMFYLFFYLFMNLSAFYMAMYMSKAYNANNIDDWNGIASKAPILSFFMVLSLASLAGLPPTSGFVAKVYILRNIFIGEQFMWLAVVAIINTVISLYYYFSIVKAMYFMENPDLEAKKSDKFLFWSIIIFSSQNILFYLYWSRLWDYLDSLVSNMGII
;
A
#
# COMPACT_ATOMS: atom_id res chain seq x y z
N PHE A 1 -8.12 -3.18 17.05
CA PHE A 1 -7.19 -2.59 16.07
C PHE A 1 -7.07 -3.46 14.83
N GLY A 2 -6.71 -4.74 14.93
CA GLY A 2 -6.46 -5.63 13.82
C GLY A 2 -7.57 -5.68 12.78
N TYR A 3 -8.83 -5.71 13.19
CA TYR A 3 -9.97 -5.65 12.28
C TYR A 3 -9.98 -4.34 11.47
N LYS A 4 -9.78 -3.19 12.13
CA LYS A 4 -9.84 -1.87 11.48
C LYS A 4 -8.74 -1.66 10.44
N ILE A 5 -7.53 -2.14 10.70
CA ILE A 5 -6.41 -2.03 9.75
C ILE A 5 -6.32 -3.20 8.76
N SER A 6 -7.18 -4.21 8.90
CA SER A 6 -7.19 -5.44 8.10
C SER A 6 -5.96 -6.33 8.31
N MET A 7 -5.48 -6.44 9.54
CA MET A 7 -4.39 -7.32 9.94
C MET A 7 -4.84 -8.78 9.94
N VAL A 8 -4.02 -9.71 9.51
CA VAL A 8 -4.27 -11.16 9.65
C VAL A 8 -4.21 -11.54 11.13
N PRO A 9 -5.18 -12.33 11.66
CA PRO A 9 -6.26 -13.03 10.96
C PRO A 9 -7.56 -12.23 10.75
N PHE A 10 -7.67 -10.99 11.17
CA PHE A 10 -8.90 -10.18 11.18
C PHE A 10 -9.23 -9.52 9.83
N HIS A 11 -8.62 -9.94 8.73
CA HIS A 11 -8.66 -9.31 7.40
C HIS A 11 -9.83 -9.78 6.50
N TYR A 12 -10.58 -10.82 6.86
CA TYR A 12 -11.52 -11.54 5.98
C TYR A 12 -12.57 -10.64 5.30
N TRP A 13 -13.00 -9.59 5.99
CA TRP A 13 -14.00 -8.66 5.49
C TRP A 13 -13.51 -7.80 4.30
N THR A 14 -12.20 -7.55 4.24
CA THR A 14 -11.63 -6.53 3.34
C THR A 14 -11.77 -6.88 1.87
N PRO A 15 -11.43 -8.09 1.38
CA PRO A 15 -11.56 -8.41 -0.03
C PRO A 15 -13.01 -8.40 -0.52
N ASP A 16 -13.93 -8.89 0.30
CA ASP A 16 -15.34 -9.00 -0.06
C ASP A 16 -16.02 -7.63 -0.07
N VAL A 17 -15.76 -6.80 0.94
CA VAL A 17 -16.26 -5.43 1.00
C VAL A 17 -15.67 -4.59 -0.15
N TYR A 18 -14.37 -4.72 -0.46
CA TYR A 18 -13.76 -3.94 -1.53
C TYR A 18 -14.29 -4.34 -2.91
N GLN A 19 -14.57 -5.62 -3.12
CA GLN A 19 -15.16 -6.08 -4.37
C GLN A 19 -16.62 -5.65 -4.51
N GLY A 20 -17.42 -5.74 -3.44
CA GLY A 20 -18.85 -5.47 -3.46
C GLY A 20 -19.23 -3.99 -3.41
N ALA A 21 -18.41 -3.16 -2.74
CA ALA A 21 -18.69 -1.74 -2.62
C ALA A 21 -18.44 -0.95 -3.91
N PRO A 22 -19.11 0.21 -4.08
CA PRO A 22 -18.73 1.18 -5.12
C PRO A 22 -17.25 1.54 -5.02
N ILE A 23 -16.55 1.67 -6.17
CA ILE A 23 -15.08 1.86 -6.17
C ILE A 23 -14.66 3.13 -5.43
N THR A 24 -15.48 4.17 -5.41
CA THR A 24 -15.24 5.40 -4.63
C THR A 24 -15.17 5.13 -3.14
N VAL A 25 -16.09 4.33 -2.62
CA VAL A 25 -16.12 3.90 -1.22
C VAL A 25 -14.91 3.00 -0.92
N THR A 26 -14.60 2.09 -1.82
CA THR A 26 -13.42 1.20 -1.70
C THR A 26 -12.12 1.99 -1.65
N ALA A 27 -11.95 2.99 -2.51
CA ALA A 27 -10.78 3.87 -2.51
C ALA A 27 -10.62 4.60 -1.16
N PHE A 28 -11.71 5.13 -0.61
CA PHE A 28 -11.70 5.75 0.72
C PHE A 28 -11.35 4.74 1.84
N LEU A 29 -12.03 3.58 1.86
CA LEU A 29 -11.82 2.54 2.87
C LEU A 29 -10.40 1.96 2.84
N SER A 30 -9.75 2.00 1.69
CA SER A 30 -8.39 1.46 1.53
C SER A 30 -7.32 2.31 2.21
N VAL A 31 -7.58 3.59 2.48
CA VAL A 31 -6.60 4.55 3.02
C VAL A 31 -7.04 5.15 4.35
N ALA A 32 -8.15 5.87 4.38
CA ALA A 32 -8.52 6.68 5.54
C ALA A 32 -8.72 5.89 6.85
N PRO A 33 -9.44 4.75 6.87
CA PRO A 33 -9.57 3.95 8.10
C PRO A 33 -8.26 3.36 8.59
N LYS A 34 -7.31 3.08 7.68
CA LYS A 34 -6.00 2.56 8.04
C LYS A 34 -5.12 3.62 8.67
N ILE A 35 -5.08 4.83 8.09
CA ILE A 35 -4.38 5.97 8.70
C ILE A 35 -4.91 6.21 10.12
N ALA A 36 -6.22 6.29 10.29
CA ALA A 36 -6.85 6.46 11.61
C ALA A 36 -6.55 5.28 12.55
N GLY A 37 -6.54 4.05 12.02
CA GLY A 37 -6.23 2.83 12.77
C GLY A 37 -4.80 2.84 13.32
N PHE A 38 -3.81 3.16 12.48
CA PHE A 38 -2.42 3.26 12.92
C PHE A 38 -2.20 4.43 13.88
N ALA A 39 -2.81 5.59 13.64
CA ALA A 39 -2.70 6.74 14.54
C ALA A 39 -3.18 6.40 15.97
N ILE A 40 -4.36 5.77 16.08
CA ILE A 40 -4.90 5.34 17.37
C ILE A 40 -4.04 4.22 17.98
N MET A 41 -3.57 3.27 17.18
CA MET A 41 -2.75 2.15 17.64
C MET A 41 -1.42 2.65 18.20
N ILE A 42 -0.73 3.55 17.51
CA ILE A 42 0.50 4.18 18.00
C ILE A 42 0.23 4.85 19.35
N ARG A 43 -0.74 5.75 19.41
CA ARG A 43 -1.06 6.45 20.65
C ARG A 43 -1.40 5.50 21.80
N PHE A 44 -2.22 4.47 21.54
CA PHE A 44 -2.64 3.51 22.56
C PHE A 44 -1.46 2.70 23.12
N PHE A 45 -0.63 2.11 22.25
CA PHE A 45 0.46 1.26 22.70
C PHE A 45 1.56 2.05 23.42
N TYR A 46 1.93 3.21 22.88
CA TYR A 46 2.97 4.02 23.51
C TYR A 46 2.53 4.63 24.85
N THR A 47 1.24 5.00 25.00
CA THR A 47 0.75 5.50 26.29
C THR A 47 0.50 4.38 27.30
N LEU A 48 0.02 3.21 26.89
CA LEU A 48 -0.28 2.10 27.78
C LEU A 48 0.97 1.43 28.31
N PHE A 49 1.98 1.25 27.46
CA PHE A 49 3.21 0.55 27.82
C PHE A 49 4.37 1.49 28.22
N ALA A 50 4.20 2.80 28.09
CA ALA A 50 5.15 3.76 28.64
C ALA A 50 5.18 3.68 30.19
N GLY A 51 6.27 3.15 30.72
CA GLY A 51 6.46 3.02 32.18
C GLY A 51 5.60 1.93 32.86
N SER A 52 4.92 1.07 32.10
CA SER A 52 4.17 -0.04 32.69
C SER A 52 5.11 -1.19 33.11
N SER A 53 4.82 -1.77 34.27
CA SER A 53 5.48 -3.00 34.75
C SER A 53 4.89 -4.29 34.11
N LEU A 54 4.12 -4.14 33.07
CA LEU A 54 3.52 -5.25 32.35
C LEU A 54 4.59 -5.91 31.48
N ASP A 55 4.95 -7.13 31.84
CA ASP A 55 5.98 -7.95 31.16
C ASP A 55 5.41 -8.60 29.88
N VAL A 56 4.80 -7.79 29.01
CA VAL A 56 4.23 -8.27 27.75
C VAL A 56 5.13 -7.86 26.59
N ASN A 57 5.72 -8.87 25.94
CA ASN A 57 6.52 -8.64 24.72
C ASN A 57 5.61 -8.39 23.50
N TRP A 58 4.88 -7.25 23.53
CA TRP A 58 3.99 -6.87 22.44
C TRP A 58 4.74 -6.59 21.09
N PRO A 59 6.01 -6.13 21.07
CA PRO A 59 6.75 -5.96 19.83
C PRO A 59 6.92 -7.26 19.05
N GLU A 60 7.26 -8.35 19.73
CA GLU A 60 7.39 -9.67 19.11
C GLU A 60 6.07 -10.21 18.56
N LEU A 61 4.98 -10.02 19.31
CA LEU A 61 3.64 -10.37 18.84
C LEU A 61 3.28 -9.62 17.56
N ILE A 62 3.56 -8.32 17.51
CA ILE A 62 3.33 -7.49 16.32
C ILE A 62 4.23 -7.94 15.16
N ALA A 63 5.49 -8.30 15.42
CA ALA A 63 6.40 -8.81 14.38
C ALA A 63 5.84 -10.10 13.73
N ILE A 64 5.29 -11.01 14.51
CA ILE A 64 4.63 -12.23 13.99
C ILE A 64 3.40 -11.86 13.15
N PHE A 65 2.53 -10.99 13.64
CA PHE A 65 1.37 -10.54 12.86
C PHE A 65 1.77 -9.78 11.59
N SER A 66 2.86 -9.03 11.63
CA SER A 66 3.42 -8.37 10.44
C SER A 66 3.80 -9.39 9.37
N ALA A 67 4.58 -10.42 9.74
CA ALA A 67 4.99 -11.49 8.82
C ALA A 67 3.78 -12.23 8.21
N LEU A 68 2.82 -12.60 9.05
CA LEU A 68 1.59 -13.26 8.61
C LEU A 68 0.78 -12.35 7.66
N THR A 69 0.66 -11.07 7.99
CA THR A 69 -0.15 -10.12 7.21
C THR A 69 0.48 -9.86 5.83
N MET A 70 1.81 -9.68 5.76
CA MET A 70 2.51 -9.56 4.48
C MET A 70 2.34 -10.82 3.63
N THR A 71 2.59 -11.99 4.22
CA THR A 71 2.65 -13.25 3.48
C THR A 71 1.26 -13.70 3.00
N VAL A 72 0.27 -13.70 3.88
CA VAL A 72 -1.11 -14.07 3.51
C VAL A 72 -1.68 -13.09 2.49
N GLY A 73 -1.49 -11.79 2.68
CA GLY A 73 -1.93 -10.76 1.74
C GLY A 73 -1.35 -10.99 0.34
N ASN A 74 -0.05 -11.20 0.23
CA ASN A 74 0.61 -11.40 -1.06
C ASN A 74 0.24 -12.74 -1.72
N ILE A 75 0.23 -13.86 -0.98
CA ILE A 75 -0.12 -15.17 -1.53
C ILE A 75 -1.56 -15.18 -2.06
N LEU A 76 -2.49 -14.58 -1.33
CA LEU A 76 -3.88 -14.53 -1.76
C LEU A 76 -4.09 -13.54 -2.93
N ALA A 77 -3.28 -12.48 -3.03
CA ALA A 77 -3.28 -11.58 -4.18
C ALA A 77 -2.92 -12.28 -5.50
N LEU A 78 -1.99 -13.25 -5.47
CA LEU A 78 -1.54 -14.00 -6.66
C LEU A 78 -2.68 -14.72 -7.40
N LYS A 79 -3.73 -15.11 -6.70
CA LYS A 79 -4.86 -15.90 -7.26
C LYS A 79 -6.04 -15.03 -7.67
N GLN A 80 -5.94 -13.71 -7.53
CA GLN A 80 -7.08 -12.83 -7.81
C GLN A 80 -7.14 -12.46 -9.30
N VAL A 81 -8.33 -12.55 -9.85
CA VAL A 81 -8.65 -12.13 -11.23
C VAL A 81 -9.28 -10.73 -11.21
N ASN A 82 -10.09 -10.44 -10.18
CA ASN A 82 -10.75 -9.14 -10.04
C ASN A 82 -9.78 -8.08 -9.48
N ILE A 83 -9.67 -6.94 -10.18
CA ILE A 83 -8.73 -5.86 -9.84
C ILE A 83 -8.99 -5.28 -8.44
N LYS A 84 -10.24 -5.03 -8.07
CA LYS A 84 -10.57 -4.50 -6.73
C LYS A 84 -10.16 -5.46 -5.63
N ARG A 85 -10.39 -6.75 -5.85
CA ARG A 85 -10.03 -7.79 -4.90
C ARG A 85 -8.51 -7.99 -4.80
N LEU A 86 -7.79 -7.89 -5.92
CA LEU A 86 -6.34 -7.90 -5.96
C LEU A 86 -5.77 -6.73 -5.17
N LEU A 87 -6.26 -5.50 -5.42
CA LEU A 87 -5.83 -4.31 -4.68
C LEU A 87 -6.21 -4.37 -3.19
N ALA A 88 -7.28 -5.07 -2.82
CA ALA A 88 -7.63 -5.32 -1.42
C ALA A 88 -6.57 -6.19 -0.72
N TYR A 89 -6.15 -7.30 -1.31
CA TYR A 89 -5.09 -8.14 -0.76
C TYR A 89 -3.73 -7.46 -0.77
N SER A 90 -3.43 -6.70 -1.81
CA SER A 90 -2.28 -5.79 -1.83
C SER A 90 -2.30 -4.83 -0.63
N SER A 91 -3.45 -4.21 -0.37
CA SER A 91 -3.67 -3.31 0.75
C SER A 91 -3.48 -3.99 2.12
N ILE A 92 -3.80 -5.29 2.25
CA ILE A 92 -3.49 -6.10 3.44
C ILE A 92 -1.98 -6.29 3.57
N SER A 93 -1.28 -6.64 2.50
CA SER A 93 0.17 -6.82 2.56
C SER A 93 0.91 -5.53 2.95
N HIS A 94 0.46 -4.36 2.47
CA HIS A 94 1.02 -3.06 2.88
C HIS A 94 0.83 -2.77 4.37
N VAL A 95 -0.28 -3.18 4.98
CA VAL A 95 -0.46 -3.13 6.44
C VAL A 95 0.61 -3.95 7.15
N GLY A 96 0.98 -5.11 6.61
CA GLY A 96 2.08 -5.92 7.14
C GLY A 96 3.41 -5.15 7.20
N TYR A 97 3.76 -4.39 6.14
CA TYR A 97 4.97 -3.54 6.16
C TYR A 97 4.88 -2.42 7.22
N MET A 98 3.71 -1.81 7.40
CA MET A 98 3.54 -0.81 8.45
C MET A 98 3.63 -1.42 9.86
N LEU A 99 3.09 -2.63 10.06
CA LEU A 99 3.23 -3.38 11.31
C LEU A 99 4.68 -3.78 11.60
N LEU A 100 5.49 -4.04 10.56
CA LEU A 100 6.91 -4.27 10.70
C LEU A 100 7.59 -3.05 11.33
N ALA A 101 7.33 -1.85 10.83
CA ALA A 101 7.85 -0.64 11.47
C ALA A 101 7.34 -0.49 12.90
N PHE A 102 6.07 -0.80 13.14
CA PHE A 102 5.45 -0.70 14.46
C PHE A 102 6.01 -1.69 15.49
N SER A 103 6.53 -2.84 15.06
CA SER A 103 7.17 -3.82 15.97
C SER A 103 8.50 -3.32 16.53
N ILE A 104 9.10 -2.30 15.95
CA ILE A 104 10.33 -1.67 16.43
C ILE A 104 9.96 -0.45 17.26
N VAL A 105 10.21 -0.52 18.57
CA VAL A 105 9.86 0.57 19.48
C VAL A 105 10.83 1.74 19.32
N GLY A 106 10.29 2.93 19.09
CA GLY A 106 11.10 4.14 19.01
C GLY A 106 10.49 5.25 18.14
N PRO A 107 10.94 6.50 18.30
CA PRO A 107 10.43 7.64 17.52
C PRO A 107 10.60 7.45 16.02
N GLN A 108 11.74 6.93 15.58
CA GLN A 108 12.04 6.68 14.16
C GLN A 108 11.07 5.67 13.51
N SER A 109 10.53 4.73 14.29
CA SER A 109 9.50 3.79 13.80
C SER A 109 8.20 4.50 13.51
N ILE A 110 7.79 5.43 14.39
CA ILE A 110 6.60 6.26 14.18
C ILE A 110 6.79 7.13 12.94
N SER A 111 7.94 7.80 12.81
CA SER A 111 8.28 8.59 11.61
C SER A 111 8.19 7.76 10.33
N SER A 112 8.70 6.53 10.35
CA SER A 112 8.64 5.60 9.20
C SER A 112 7.22 5.17 8.85
N ILE A 113 6.36 4.94 9.84
CA ILE A 113 4.94 4.60 9.61
C ILE A 113 4.21 5.79 8.99
N MET A 114 4.40 7.01 9.53
CA MET A 114 3.78 8.22 8.99
C MET A 114 4.26 8.48 7.55
N PHE A 115 5.55 8.32 7.29
CA PHE A 115 6.15 8.46 5.98
C PHE A 115 5.58 7.44 4.98
N TYR A 116 5.44 6.19 5.39
CA TYR A 116 4.84 5.16 4.56
C TYR A 116 3.36 5.42 4.28
N LEU A 117 2.57 5.78 5.28
CA LEU A 117 1.15 6.12 5.14
C LEU A 117 0.93 7.28 4.17
N PHE A 118 1.83 8.28 4.21
CA PHE A 118 1.78 9.41 3.30
C PHE A 118 1.93 8.97 1.84
N PHE A 119 2.95 8.18 1.51
CA PHE A 119 3.13 7.67 0.15
C PHE A 119 2.06 6.66 -0.25
N TYR A 120 1.65 5.81 0.72
CA TYR A 120 0.60 4.83 0.49
C TYR A 120 -0.71 5.48 0.03
N LEU A 121 -1.05 6.65 0.55
CA LEU A 121 -2.20 7.42 0.11
C LEU A 121 -2.16 7.66 -1.41
N PHE A 122 -1.05 8.18 -1.93
CA PHE A 122 -0.94 8.54 -3.35
C PHE A 122 -0.89 7.31 -4.27
N MET A 123 -0.04 6.34 -3.97
CA MET A 123 0.12 5.15 -4.80
C MET A 123 -1.15 4.29 -4.82
N ASN A 124 -1.85 4.19 -3.70
CA ASN A 124 -3.04 3.36 -3.59
C ASN A 124 -4.27 4.05 -4.21
N LEU A 125 -4.49 5.35 -3.94
CA LEU A 125 -5.61 6.08 -4.55
C LEU A 125 -5.47 6.16 -6.07
N SER A 126 -4.26 6.36 -6.61
CA SER A 126 -4.06 6.38 -8.06
C SER A 126 -4.43 5.05 -8.71
N ALA A 127 -4.06 3.91 -8.09
CA ALA A 127 -4.44 2.58 -8.57
C ALA A 127 -5.97 2.36 -8.55
N PHE A 128 -6.66 2.79 -7.47
CA PHE A 128 -8.12 2.69 -7.38
C PHE A 128 -8.82 3.66 -8.34
N TYR A 129 -8.30 4.86 -8.57
CA TYR A 129 -8.86 5.78 -9.57
C TYR A 129 -8.73 5.23 -10.98
N MET A 130 -7.61 4.56 -11.30
CA MET A 130 -7.49 3.85 -12.57
C MET A 130 -8.49 2.70 -12.68
N ALA A 131 -8.65 1.88 -11.64
CA ALA A 131 -9.65 0.82 -11.62
C ALA A 131 -11.07 1.39 -11.82
N MET A 132 -11.36 2.55 -11.22
CA MET A 132 -12.64 3.26 -11.42
C MET A 132 -12.82 3.73 -12.85
N TYR A 133 -11.77 4.30 -13.45
CA TYR A 133 -11.79 4.74 -14.83
C TYR A 133 -12.07 3.56 -15.78
N MET A 134 -11.34 2.46 -15.59
CA MET A 134 -11.50 1.25 -16.40
C MET A 134 -12.89 0.63 -16.26
N SER A 135 -13.43 0.57 -15.05
CA SER A 135 -14.80 0.09 -14.82
C SER A 135 -15.86 0.97 -15.48
N LYS A 136 -15.69 2.32 -15.43
CA LYS A 136 -16.66 3.26 -16.04
C LYS A 136 -16.53 3.34 -17.56
N ALA A 137 -15.31 3.44 -18.08
CA ALA A 137 -15.07 3.68 -19.50
C ALA A 137 -15.17 2.41 -20.35
N TYR A 138 -14.76 1.27 -19.80
CA TYR A 138 -14.62 0.01 -20.55
C TYR A 138 -15.43 -1.14 -19.94
N ASN A 139 -16.13 -0.94 -18.82
CA ASN A 139 -16.79 -1.99 -18.02
C ASN A 139 -15.83 -3.12 -17.59
N ALA A 140 -14.56 -2.78 -17.41
CA ALA A 140 -13.45 -3.69 -17.17
C ALA A 140 -13.17 -3.80 -15.66
N ASN A 141 -13.47 -4.94 -15.08
CA ASN A 141 -13.30 -5.21 -13.65
C ASN A 141 -12.26 -6.28 -13.34
N ASN A 142 -11.97 -7.16 -14.31
CA ASN A 142 -11.01 -8.24 -14.20
C ASN A 142 -9.71 -7.88 -14.93
N ILE A 143 -8.62 -8.56 -14.63
CA ILE A 143 -7.30 -8.31 -15.23
C ILE A 143 -7.37 -8.51 -16.76
N ASP A 144 -8.06 -9.56 -17.22
CA ASP A 144 -8.16 -9.88 -18.64
C ASP A 144 -8.96 -8.81 -19.43
N ASP A 145 -9.87 -8.11 -18.76
CA ASP A 145 -10.61 -7.00 -19.37
C ASP A 145 -9.70 -5.80 -19.69
N TRP A 146 -8.48 -5.78 -19.14
CA TRP A 146 -7.48 -4.72 -19.38
C TRP A 146 -6.52 -5.02 -20.52
N ASN A 147 -6.72 -6.13 -21.22
CA ASN A 147 -5.88 -6.50 -22.36
C ASN A 147 -5.85 -5.41 -23.43
N GLY A 148 -4.65 -4.98 -23.82
CA GLY A 148 -4.44 -4.03 -24.90
C GLY A 148 -4.81 -2.58 -24.60
N ILE A 149 -5.16 -2.24 -23.34
CA ILE A 149 -5.57 -0.85 -22.99
C ILE A 149 -4.47 0.18 -23.29
N ALA A 150 -3.19 -0.21 -23.28
CA ALA A 150 -2.08 0.69 -23.54
C ALA A 150 -2.14 1.29 -24.96
N SER A 151 -2.68 0.58 -25.92
CA SER A 151 -2.89 1.10 -27.30
C SER A 151 -4.02 2.13 -27.38
N LYS A 152 -5.04 2.02 -26.51
CA LYS A 152 -6.23 2.90 -26.54
C LYS A 152 -6.10 4.08 -25.58
N ALA A 153 -5.41 3.90 -24.44
CA ALA A 153 -5.22 4.93 -23.41
C ALA A 153 -3.76 4.95 -22.90
N PRO A 154 -2.77 5.30 -23.75
CA PRO A 154 -1.35 5.16 -23.41
C PRO A 154 -0.92 5.99 -22.20
N ILE A 155 -1.43 7.22 -22.07
CA ILE A 155 -1.10 8.10 -20.96
C ILE A 155 -1.57 7.49 -19.62
N LEU A 156 -2.81 7.04 -19.55
CA LEU A 156 -3.36 6.44 -18.33
C LEU A 156 -2.65 5.13 -17.98
N SER A 157 -2.30 4.34 -19.00
CA SER A 157 -1.56 3.10 -18.82
C SER A 157 -0.16 3.36 -18.25
N PHE A 158 0.54 4.39 -18.71
CA PHE A 158 1.81 4.81 -18.15
C PHE A 158 1.69 5.18 -16.66
N PHE A 159 0.71 6.01 -16.31
CA PHE A 159 0.50 6.41 -14.92
C PHE A 159 0.04 5.24 -14.02
N MET A 160 -0.70 4.27 -14.57
CA MET A 160 -1.00 3.04 -13.82
C MET A 160 0.25 2.21 -13.55
N VAL A 161 1.13 2.01 -14.55
CA VAL A 161 2.41 1.32 -14.36
C VAL A 161 3.24 2.01 -13.28
N LEU A 162 3.29 3.34 -13.29
CA LEU A 162 3.98 4.12 -12.28
C LEU A 162 3.43 3.87 -10.86
N SER A 163 2.12 3.82 -10.72
CA SER A 163 1.46 3.54 -9.44
C SER A 163 1.73 2.11 -8.96
N LEU A 164 1.65 1.13 -9.87
CA LEU A 164 1.95 -0.27 -9.57
C LEU A 164 3.43 -0.49 -9.22
N ALA A 165 4.34 0.19 -9.93
CA ALA A 165 5.77 0.17 -9.61
C ALA A 165 6.05 0.74 -8.21
N SER A 166 5.32 1.80 -7.83
CA SER A 166 5.41 2.39 -6.49
C SER A 166 4.87 1.44 -5.41
N LEU A 167 3.72 0.81 -5.63
CA LEU A 167 3.17 -0.21 -4.74
C LEU A 167 4.11 -1.42 -4.59
N ALA A 168 4.71 -1.86 -5.70
CA ALA A 168 5.72 -2.91 -5.69
C ALA A 168 6.99 -2.48 -4.93
N GLY A 169 7.30 -1.19 -4.93
CA GLY A 169 8.51 -0.64 -4.33
C GLY A 169 9.72 -0.74 -5.25
N LEU A 170 9.54 -0.41 -6.53
CA LEU A 170 10.63 -0.35 -7.50
C LEU A 170 11.23 1.06 -7.56
N PRO A 171 12.57 1.22 -7.62
CA PRO A 171 13.18 2.50 -7.90
C PRO A 171 12.87 2.92 -9.36
N PRO A 172 12.72 4.20 -9.69
CA PRO A 172 12.78 5.40 -8.85
C PRO A 172 11.39 5.87 -8.40
N THR A 173 10.77 5.20 -7.44
CA THR A 173 9.44 5.59 -6.92
C THR A 173 9.44 5.84 -5.42
N SER A 174 8.46 6.61 -4.95
CA SER A 174 8.28 6.93 -3.53
C SER A 174 8.02 5.69 -2.67
N GLY A 175 7.33 4.67 -3.20
CA GLY A 175 7.10 3.41 -2.49
C GLY A 175 8.38 2.62 -2.20
N PHE A 176 9.39 2.71 -3.08
CA PHE A 176 10.72 2.16 -2.81
C PHE A 176 11.34 2.83 -1.58
N VAL A 177 11.38 4.16 -1.56
CA VAL A 177 11.94 4.91 -0.44
C VAL A 177 11.22 4.59 0.87
N ALA A 178 9.89 4.53 0.83
CA ALA A 178 9.08 4.17 2.00
C ALA A 178 9.45 2.79 2.57
N LYS A 179 9.61 1.77 1.71
CA LYS A 179 10.02 0.42 2.14
C LYS A 179 11.45 0.41 2.70
N VAL A 180 12.37 1.17 2.08
CA VAL A 180 13.75 1.29 2.57
C VAL A 180 13.78 1.89 3.98
N TYR A 181 13.00 2.92 4.26
CA TYR A 181 12.96 3.52 5.59
C TYR A 181 12.39 2.59 6.66
N ILE A 182 11.40 1.79 6.32
CA ILE A 182 10.89 0.74 7.22
C ILE A 182 11.97 -0.31 7.52
N LEU A 183 12.65 -0.80 6.48
CA LEU A 183 13.72 -1.79 6.65
C LEU A 183 14.93 -1.24 7.40
N ARG A 184 15.27 0.04 7.18
CA ARG A 184 16.35 0.72 7.90
C ARG A 184 16.19 0.61 9.42
N ASN A 185 14.98 0.70 9.95
CA ASN A 185 14.74 0.62 11.39
C ASN A 185 15.13 -0.75 11.96
N ILE A 186 14.90 -1.84 11.20
CA ILE A 186 15.32 -3.20 11.61
C ILE A 186 16.85 -3.27 11.72
N PHE A 187 17.55 -2.74 10.70
CA PHE A 187 19.01 -2.80 10.65
C PHE A 187 19.68 -1.95 11.73
N ILE A 188 19.09 -0.79 12.07
CA ILE A 188 19.62 0.08 13.14
C ILE A 188 19.33 -0.51 14.52
N GLY A 189 18.13 -1.07 14.73
CA GLY A 189 17.72 -1.63 16.01
C GLY A 189 18.24 -3.05 16.27
N GLU A 190 18.83 -3.70 15.28
CA GLU A 190 19.29 -5.11 15.31
C GLU A 190 18.22 -6.09 15.83
N GLN A 191 16.95 -5.66 15.81
CA GLN A 191 15.81 -6.45 16.27
C GLN A 191 15.06 -7.04 15.07
N PHE A 192 14.59 -8.27 15.23
CA PHE A 192 13.74 -8.94 14.22
C PHE A 192 14.34 -9.01 12.80
N MET A 193 15.66 -9.26 12.66
CA MET A 193 16.34 -9.39 11.36
C MET A 193 15.67 -10.40 10.43
N TRP A 194 15.08 -11.47 10.98
CA TRP A 194 14.30 -12.44 10.22
C TRP A 194 13.09 -11.81 9.51
N LEU A 195 12.50 -10.75 10.10
CA LEU A 195 11.35 -10.06 9.53
C LEU A 195 11.74 -9.22 8.31
N ALA A 196 12.98 -8.70 8.26
CA ALA A 196 13.52 -8.05 7.06
C ALA A 196 13.60 -9.03 5.88
N VAL A 197 14.04 -10.26 6.12
CA VAL A 197 14.07 -11.30 5.08
C VAL A 197 12.66 -11.61 4.58
N VAL A 198 11.70 -11.77 5.48
CA VAL A 198 10.28 -11.98 5.13
C VAL A 198 9.76 -10.82 4.30
N ALA A 199 10.06 -9.57 4.67
CA ALA A 199 9.62 -8.39 3.94
C ALA A 199 10.20 -8.31 2.52
N ILE A 200 11.48 -8.64 2.34
CA ILE A 200 12.13 -8.68 1.02
C ILE A 200 11.50 -9.75 0.13
N ILE A 201 11.31 -10.97 0.65
CA ILE A 201 10.65 -12.05 -0.10
C ILE A 201 9.24 -11.64 -0.51
N ASN A 202 8.47 -11.04 0.40
CA ASN A 202 7.13 -10.56 0.13
C ASN A 202 7.10 -9.42 -0.90
N THR A 203 8.15 -8.58 -0.94
CA THR A 203 8.29 -7.56 -1.99
C THR A 203 8.46 -8.21 -3.36
N VAL A 204 9.27 -9.26 -3.47
CA VAL A 204 9.44 -10.00 -4.72
C VAL A 204 8.13 -10.69 -5.15
N ILE A 205 7.41 -11.32 -4.22
CA ILE A 205 6.09 -11.91 -4.52
C ILE A 205 5.12 -10.86 -5.06
N SER A 206 5.12 -9.67 -4.48
CA SER A 206 4.22 -8.59 -4.90
C SER A 206 4.46 -8.12 -6.33
N LEU A 207 5.70 -8.16 -6.81
CA LEU A 207 6.04 -7.84 -8.21
C LEU A 207 5.26 -8.68 -9.21
N TYR A 208 5.06 -9.96 -8.93
CA TYR A 208 4.40 -10.87 -9.85
C TYR A 208 2.95 -10.45 -10.17
N TYR A 209 2.14 -10.19 -9.16
CA TYR A 209 0.73 -9.85 -9.41
C TYR A 209 0.56 -8.41 -9.93
N TYR A 210 1.44 -7.47 -9.56
CA TYR A 210 1.43 -6.15 -10.19
C TYR A 210 1.86 -6.21 -11.65
N PHE A 211 2.88 -7.03 -11.94
CA PHE A 211 3.32 -7.23 -13.32
C PHE A 211 2.28 -7.94 -14.18
N SER A 212 1.42 -8.80 -13.60
CA SER A 212 0.32 -9.42 -14.36
C SER A 212 -0.65 -8.39 -14.94
N ILE A 213 -0.93 -7.30 -14.20
CA ILE A 213 -1.74 -6.17 -14.70
C ILE A 213 -1.01 -5.44 -15.83
N VAL A 214 0.29 -5.16 -15.65
CA VAL A 214 1.12 -4.50 -16.68
C VAL A 214 1.17 -5.38 -17.94
N LYS A 215 1.33 -6.69 -17.77
CA LYS A 215 1.32 -7.65 -18.87
C LYS A 215 0.01 -7.60 -19.66
N ALA A 216 -1.13 -7.61 -18.98
CA ALA A 216 -2.43 -7.47 -19.64
C ALA A 216 -2.53 -6.16 -20.44
N MET A 217 -2.11 -5.05 -19.84
CA MET A 217 -2.22 -3.73 -20.46
C MET A 217 -1.35 -3.55 -21.70
N TYR A 218 -0.12 -4.07 -21.71
CA TYR A 218 0.90 -3.77 -22.73
C TYR A 218 1.23 -4.92 -23.67
N PHE A 219 1.09 -6.18 -23.25
CA PHE A 219 1.58 -7.34 -23.98
C PHE A 219 0.46 -8.28 -24.49
N MET A 220 -0.78 -8.01 -24.09
CA MET A 220 -1.94 -8.71 -24.61
C MET A 220 -2.72 -7.80 -25.55
N GLU A 221 -3.45 -8.38 -26.50
CA GLU A 221 -4.28 -7.66 -27.45
C GLU A 221 -5.76 -7.88 -27.17
N ASN A 222 -6.54 -6.83 -27.34
CA ASN A 222 -8.00 -6.90 -27.36
C ASN A 222 -8.50 -5.93 -28.43
N PRO A 223 -8.73 -6.40 -29.66
CA PRO A 223 -9.20 -5.56 -30.76
C PRO A 223 -10.59 -4.95 -30.52
N ASP A 224 -11.44 -5.63 -29.75
CA ASP A 224 -12.82 -5.24 -29.48
C ASP A 224 -12.95 -4.22 -28.32
N LEU A 225 -11.81 -3.74 -27.79
CA LEU A 225 -11.81 -2.81 -26.68
C LEU A 225 -12.25 -1.41 -27.16
N GLU A 226 -13.47 -1.01 -26.84
CA GLU A 226 -14.03 0.31 -27.15
C GLU A 226 -14.37 1.09 -25.87
N ALA A 227 -13.95 2.35 -25.82
CA ALA A 227 -14.31 3.24 -24.72
C ALA A 227 -15.76 3.72 -24.86
N LYS A 228 -16.57 3.47 -23.85
CA LYS A 228 -17.96 3.94 -23.81
C LYS A 228 -18.07 5.42 -23.45
N LYS A 229 -17.26 5.90 -22.53
CA LYS A 229 -17.28 7.29 -22.06
C LYS A 229 -15.98 7.64 -21.36
N SER A 230 -15.40 8.82 -21.70
CA SER A 230 -14.26 9.38 -21.00
C SER A 230 -14.71 10.28 -19.83
N ASP A 231 -14.14 10.08 -18.65
CA ASP A 231 -14.37 10.92 -17.46
C ASP A 231 -13.13 11.80 -17.22
N LYS A 232 -13.22 13.09 -17.61
CA LYS A 232 -12.11 14.05 -17.51
C LYS A 232 -11.64 14.24 -16.06
N PHE A 233 -12.55 14.18 -15.10
CA PHE A 233 -12.18 14.34 -13.69
C PHE A 233 -11.30 13.18 -13.23
N LEU A 234 -11.69 11.94 -13.53
CA LEU A 234 -10.87 10.76 -13.21
C LEU A 234 -9.54 10.77 -13.95
N PHE A 235 -9.53 11.18 -15.22
CA PHE A 235 -8.30 11.30 -16.01
C PHE A 235 -7.26 12.18 -15.30
N TRP A 236 -7.62 13.41 -14.93
CA TRP A 236 -6.72 14.32 -14.25
C TRP A 236 -6.37 13.88 -12.83
N SER A 237 -7.32 13.28 -12.11
CA SER A 237 -7.06 12.71 -10.78
C SER A 237 -5.99 11.61 -10.82
N ILE A 238 -6.05 10.69 -11.79
CA ILE A 238 -5.05 9.64 -11.97
C ILE A 238 -3.67 10.27 -12.20
N ILE A 239 -3.56 11.23 -13.11
CA ILE A 239 -2.30 11.89 -13.43
C ILE A 239 -1.72 12.59 -12.20
N ILE A 240 -2.54 13.38 -11.47
CA ILE A 240 -2.10 14.12 -10.29
C ILE A 240 -1.61 13.16 -9.20
N PHE A 241 -2.39 12.15 -8.83
CA PHE A 241 -2.01 11.24 -7.76
C PHE A 241 -0.84 10.33 -8.15
N SER A 242 -0.77 9.88 -9.41
CA SER A 242 0.33 9.03 -9.86
C SER A 242 1.64 9.79 -10.01
N SER A 243 1.61 11.06 -10.49
CA SER A 243 2.83 11.87 -10.64
C SER A 243 3.53 12.13 -9.31
N GLN A 244 2.79 12.15 -8.20
CA GLN A 244 3.37 12.29 -6.85
C GLN A 244 4.35 11.15 -6.51
N ASN A 245 4.17 9.96 -7.11
CA ASN A 245 5.08 8.83 -6.87
C ASN A 245 6.51 9.07 -7.37
N ILE A 246 6.70 9.91 -8.41
CA ILE A 246 8.03 10.35 -8.86
C ILE A 246 8.44 11.64 -8.18
N LEU A 247 7.54 12.62 -8.08
CA LEU A 247 7.86 13.92 -7.49
C LEU A 247 8.38 13.77 -6.05
N PHE A 248 7.72 12.98 -5.22
CA PHE A 248 8.17 12.72 -3.86
C PHE A 248 9.44 11.87 -3.79
N TYR A 249 9.74 11.08 -4.80
CA TYR A 249 11.04 10.42 -4.88
C TYR A 249 12.18 11.43 -4.99
N LEU A 250 11.97 12.59 -5.61
CA LEU A 250 12.98 13.64 -5.73
C LEU A 250 13.14 14.47 -4.44
N TYR A 251 12.08 14.59 -3.65
CA TYR A 251 12.05 15.46 -2.46
C TYR A 251 11.84 14.70 -1.14
N TRP A 252 12.04 13.39 -1.12
CA TRP A 252 11.75 12.53 0.02
C TRP A 252 12.50 12.93 1.30
N SER A 253 13.74 13.43 1.20
CA SER A 253 14.55 13.80 2.38
C SER A 253 13.92 14.94 3.17
N ARG A 254 13.43 15.98 2.49
CA ARG A 254 12.76 17.11 3.17
C ARG A 254 11.48 16.67 3.89
N LEU A 255 10.71 15.78 3.26
CA LEU A 255 9.52 15.23 3.88
C LEU A 255 9.87 14.38 5.11
N TRP A 256 10.92 13.57 5.00
CA TRP A 256 11.39 12.78 6.13
C TRP A 256 11.81 13.65 7.30
N ASP A 257 12.67 14.65 7.08
CA ASP A 257 13.17 15.55 8.12
C ASP A 257 12.00 16.30 8.81
N TYR A 258 10.99 16.70 8.03
CA TYR A 258 9.80 17.33 8.59
C TYR A 258 9.00 16.37 9.47
N LEU A 259 8.72 15.14 9.02
CA LEU A 259 7.97 14.16 9.81
C LEU A 259 8.73 13.72 11.06
N ASP A 260 10.04 13.55 10.97
CA ASP A 260 10.88 13.17 12.10
C ASP A 260 10.92 14.29 13.17
N SER A 261 10.98 15.54 12.74
CA SER A 261 10.86 16.69 13.63
C SER A 261 9.51 16.79 14.32
N LEU A 262 8.42 16.47 13.60
CA LEU A 262 7.08 16.44 14.18
C LEU A 262 6.97 15.37 15.27
N VAL A 263 7.43 14.15 15.00
CA VAL A 263 7.37 13.04 15.96
C VAL A 263 8.20 13.35 17.21
N SER A 264 9.39 13.94 17.04
CA SER A 264 10.25 14.35 18.16
C SER A 264 9.58 15.40 19.06
N ASN A 265 8.76 16.28 18.47
CA ASN A 265 8.03 17.32 19.21
C ASN A 265 6.71 16.82 19.84
N MET A 266 6.22 15.64 19.47
CA MET A 266 4.96 15.10 20.01
C MET A 266 5.06 14.60 21.45
N GLY A 267 6.28 14.38 21.99
CA GLY A 267 6.51 13.89 23.36
C GLY A 267 5.82 12.54 23.63
N ILE A 268 5.70 11.69 22.62
CA ILE A 268 5.03 10.39 22.71
C ILE A 268 5.94 9.32 23.35
N ILE A 269 7.24 9.62 23.41
CA ILE A 269 8.29 8.76 23.99
C ILE A 269 9.14 9.56 24.92
#